data_fd810352d4a8bc4af4aade7497392284
#
_entry.id   fd810352d4a8bc4af4aade7497392284
#
_cell.length_a   1.000
_cell.length_b   1.000
_cell.length_c   1.000
_cell.angle_alpha   90.00
_cell.angle_beta   90.00
_cell.angle_gamma   90.00
#
_symmetry.space_group_name_H-M   'P 1'
#
loop_
_entity.id
_entity.type
_entity.pdbx_description
1 polymer ?
#
loop_
_entity_poly.entity_id
_entity_poly.type
_entity_poly.pdbx_seq_one_letter_code
_entity_poly.pdbx_strand_id
1 'polypeptide(L)'
;FHTVVIGSENPVKVDAVTAVVADYPEVIRPGTVLESVTVPSGVPAQPVGLAVVVSGARRRARNAHEAAGGGSRTLAFGIESGLIEVPRESTEHKLARYFDVCVVALYDGGHMTLGLSCAFQIPPAIAAKVMGDEAMDLSEATVAAGYSKDGAIGSKGGLIGALTRGRVTRRDYTIQAIRMALTEREPRASRGLPAASLRNTVAATEA
;
A
#
# COMPACT_ATOMS: atom_id res chain seq x y z
N PHE A 1 -12.21 -12.93 10.38
CA PHE A 1 -11.68 -13.81 9.34
C PHE A 1 -10.86 -14.95 9.96
N HIS A 2 -10.68 -16.07 9.23
CA HIS A 2 -9.94 -17.26 9.67
C HIS A 2 -8.69 -17.51 8.83
N THR A 3 -8.62 -16.92 7.66
CA THR A 3 -7.47 -16.94 6.75
C THR A 3 -7.16 -15.52 6.34
N VAL A 4 -5.90 -15.16 6.41
CA VAL A 4 -5.32 -13.94 5.83
C VAL A 4 -4.40 -14.36 4.71
N VAL A 5 -4.61 -13.83 3.51
CA VAL A 5 -3.73 -14.08 2.37
C VAL A 5 -3.10 -12.77 1.91
N ILE A 6 -1.79 -12.78 1.74
CA ILE A 6 -0.99 -11.62 1.35
C ILE A 6 -0.57 -11.78 -0.10
N GLY A 7 -0.99 -10.87 -0.98
CA GLY A 7 -0.69 -10.91 -2.42
C GLY A 7 0.75 -10.50 -2.76
N SER A 8 1.71 -10.95 -1.96
CA SER A 8 3.14 -10.70 -2.13
C SER A 8 3.96 -11.59 -1.21
N GLU A 9 5.10 -12.07 -1.69
CA GLU A 9 6.11 -12.77 -0.88
C GLU A 9 7.26 -11.84 -0.44
N ASN A 10 7.16 -10.52 -0.71
CA ASN A 10 8.14 -9.56 -0.23
C ASN A 10 8.16 -9.58 1.31
N PRO A 11 9.32 -9.88 1.95
CA PRO A 11 9.39 -10.11 3.39
C PRO A 11 8.96 -8.90 4.21
N VAL A 12 9.20 -7.68 3.73
CA VAL A 12 8.79 -6.45 4.41
C VAL A 12 7.27 -6.31 4.42
N LYS A 13 6.59 -6.69 3.32
CA LYS A 13 5.13 -6.66 3.23
C LYS A 13 4.50 -7.72 4.12
N VAL A 14 5.05 -8.95 4.09
CA VAL A 14 4.59 -10.07 4.93
C VAL A 14 4.75 -9.74 6.40
N ASP A 15 5.92 -9.24 6.81
CA ASP A 15 6.21 -8.88 8.18
C ASP A 15 5.31 -7.71 8.68
N ALA A 16 5.04 -6.73 7.82
CA ALA A 16 4.13 -5.64 8.15
C ALA A 16 2.69 -6.13 8.42
N VAL A 17 2.17 -7.07 7.62
CA VAL A 17 0.85 -7.67 7.85
C VAL A 17 0.86 -8.49 9.13
N THR A 18 1.84 -9.37 9.30
CA THR A 18 2.00 -10.22 10.51
C THR A 18 2.01 -9.39 11.79
N ALA A 19 2.71 -8.25 11.78
CA ALA A 19 2.79 -7.38 12.94
C ALA A 19 1.46 -6.71 13.31
N VAL A 20 0.57 -6.48 12.34
CA VAL A 20 -0.70 -5.76 12.57
C VAL A 20 -1.84 -6.71 12.89
N VAL A 21 -1.85 -7.91 12.34
CA VAL A 21 -3.00 -8.85 12.44
C VAL A 21 -3.41 -9.12 13.89
N ALA A 22 -2.44 -9.21 14.80
CA ALA A 22 -2.69 -9.47 16.22
C ALA A 22 -3.37 -8.29 16.95
N ASP A 23 -3.27 -7.08 16.43
CA ASP A 23 -3.87 -5.87 17.01
C ASP A 23 -5.38 -5.74 16.72
N TYR A 24 -5.94 -6.61 15.85
CA TYR A 24 -7.34 -6.51 15.36
C TYR A 24 -8.12 -7.82 15.57
N PRO A 25 -8.23 -8.35 16.80
CA PRO A 25 -8.89 -9.64 17.08
C PRO A 25 -10.40 -9.63 16.75
N GLU A 26 -11.04 -8.46 16.73
CA GLU A 26 -12.45 -8.27 16.33
C GLU A 26 -12.69 -8.41 14.83
N VAL A 27 -11.65 -8.24 14.01
CA VAL A 27 -11.69 -8.41 12.55
C VAL A 27 -11.06 -9.73 12.13
N ILE A 28 -9.91 -10.05 12.70
CA ILE A 28 -9.06 -11.19 12.35
C ILE A 28 -8.91 -12.05 13.58
N ARG A 29 -9.47 -13.25 13.58
CA ARG A 29 -9.50 -14.12 14.75
C ARG A 29 -8.10 -14.52 15.22
N PRO A 30 -7.86 -14.61 16.54
CA PRO A 30 -6.66 -15.26 17.06
C PRO A 30 -6.50 -16.68 16.49
N GLY A 31 -5.29 -17.04 16.09
CA GLY A 31 -5.01 -18.32 15.43
C GLY A 31 -5.34 -18.37 13.93
N THR A 32 -5.61 -17.23 13.31
CA THR A 32 -5.78 -17.09 11.86
C THR A 32 -4.55 -17.61 11.11
N VAL A 33 -4.79 -18.40 10.05
CA VAL A 33 -3.74 -18.85 9.13
C VAL A 33 -3.29 -17.65 8.27
N LEU A 34 -1.99 -17.37 8.25
CA LEU A 34 -1.38 -16.37 7.38
C LEU A 34 -0.68 -17.07 6.22
N GLU A 35 -1.07 -16.72 5.02
CA GLU A 35 -0.50 -17.23 3.77
C GLU A 35 0.04 -16.05 2.93
N SER A 36 1.09 -16.29 2.18
CA SER A 36 1.61 -15.35 1.19
C SER A 36 1.65 -16.00 -0.17
N VAL A 37 1.30 -15.25 -1.20
CA VAL A 37 1.28 -15.73 -2.58
C VAL A 37 1.75 -14.63 -3.51
N THR A 38 2.62 -14.98 -4.44
CA THR A 38 3.01 -14.05 -5.51
C THR A 38 1.89 -13.94 -6.54
N VAL A 39 1.33 -12.75 -6.67
CA VAL A 39 0.30 -12.44 -7.67
C VAL A 39 0.67 -11.20 -8.47
N PRO A 40 0.26 -11.11 -9.75
CA PRO A 40 0.52 -9.94 -10.57
C PRO A 40 -0.28 -8.72 -10.08
N SER A 41 0.36 -7.55 -10.10
CA SER A 41 -0.32 -6.26 -9.87
C SER A 41 -1.00 -5.72 -11.13
N GLY A 42 -0.48 -6.10 -12.31
CA GLY A 42 -0.92 -5.59 -13.61
C GLY A 42 -0.66 -4.10 -13.83
N VAL A 43 0.29 -3.54 -13.08
CA VAL A 43 0.82 -2.19 -13.25
C VAL A 43 2.33 -2.26 -13.47
N PRO A 44 2.99 -1.22 -13.98
CA PRO A 44 4.44 -1.18 -14.12
C PRO A 44 5.17 -1.49 -12.82
N ALA A 45 6.42 -1.96 -12.91
CA ALA A 45 7.27 -2.25 -11.74
C ALA A 45 7.43 -1.03 -10.82
N GLN A 46 7.52 0.16 -11.43
CA GLN A 46 7.46 1.44 -10.73
C GLN A 46 6.17 2.18 -11.12
N PRO A 47 5.08 2.04 -10.34
CA PRO A 47 3.84 2.74 -10.62
C PRO A 47 3.99 4.25 -10.36
N VAL A 48 3.44 5.06 -11.27
CA VAL A 48 3.37 6.52 -11.13
C VAL A 48 1.91 6.97 -11.26
N GLY A 49 1.46 7.76 -10.31
CA GLY A 49 0.08 8.22 -10.18
C GLY A 49 -0.72 7.38 -9.17
N LEU A 50 -1.43 8.07 -8.26
CA LEU A 50 -2.20 7.42 -7.19
C LEU A 50 -3.20 6.38 -7.73
N ALA A 51 -3.90 6.70 -8.83
CA ALA A 51 -4.85 5.78 -9.44
C ALA A 51 -4.20 4.46 -9.90
N VAL A 52 -2.96 4.51 -10.41
CA VAL A 52 -2.18 3.34 -10.84
C VAL A 52 -1.79 2.50 -9.63
N VAL A 53 -1.27 3.12 -8.56
CA VAL A 53 -0.91 2.43 -7.32
C VAL A 53 -2.12 1.75 -6.68
N VAL A 54 -3.26 2.47 -6.60
CA VAL A 54 -4.53 1.92 -6.09
C VAL A 54 -5.00 0.74 -6.94
N SER A 55 -4.90 0.84 -8.27
CA SER A 55 -5.29 -0.26 -9.18
C SER A 55 -4.43 -1.50 -8.94
N GLY A 56 -3.11 -1.33 -8.77
CA GLY A 56 -2.18 -2.42 -8.45
C GLY A 56 -2.53 -3.11 -7.13
N ALA A 57 -2.74 -2.34 -6.06
CA ALA A 57 -3.13 -2.87 -4.76
C ALA A 57 -4.45 -3.64 -4.83
N ARG A 58 -5.48 -3.08 -5.47
CA ARG A 58 -6.79 -3.74 -5.65
C ARG A 58 -6.68 -5.05 -6.41
N ARG A 59 -5.90 -5.07 -7.48
CA ARG A 59 -5.72 -6.28 -8.29
C ARG A 59 -5.00 -7.36 -7.50
N ARG A 60 -3.93 -7.02 -6.78
CA ARG A 60 -3.25 -7.97 -5.89
C ARG A 60 -4.19 -8.56 -4.83
N ALA A 61 -5.05 -7.74 -4.21
CA ALA A 61 -6.01 -8.21 -3.22
C ALA A 61 -7.00 -9.22 -3.82
N ARG A 62 -7.57 -8.92 -4.99
CA ARG A 62 -8.49 -9.86 -5.68
C ARG A 62 -7.80 -11.14 -6.08
N ASN A 63 -6.64 -11.03 -6.73
CA ASN A 63 -5.89 -12.20 -7.20
C ASN A 63 -5.43 -13.09 -6.02
N ALA A 64 -5.04 -12.51 -4.89
CA ALA A 64 -4.68 -13.25 -3.70
C ALA A 64 -5.89 -13.96 -3.08
N HIS A 65 -7.05 -13.30 -3.01
CA HIS A 65 -8.29 -13.89 -2.53
C HIS A 65 -8.72 -15.09 -3.39
N GLU A 66 -8.64 -14.93 -4.70
CA GLU A 66 -8.95 -15.99 -5.68
C GLU A 66 -7.96 -17.16 -5.55
N ALA A 67 -6.65 -16.89 -5.47
CA ALA A 67 -5.61 -17.89 -5.29
C ALA A 67 -5.79 -18.70 -3.99
N ALA A 68 -6.36 -18.09 -2.95
CA ALA A 68 -6.72 -18.76 -1.69
C ALA A 68 -8.09 -19.47 -1.72
N GLY A 69 -8.69 -19.67 -2.89
CA GLY A 69 -9.96 -20.37 -3.09
C GLY A 69 -11.23 -19.52 -2.89
N GLY A 70 -11.12 -18.20 -2.73
CA GLY A 70 -12.26 -17.27 -2.74
C GLY A 70 -13.23 -17.41 -1.56
N GLY A 71 -12.80 -17.95 -0.43
CA GLY A 71 -13.66 -18.24 0.72
C GLY A 71 -14.16 -17.00 1.45
N SER A 72 -15.42 -17.00 1.90
CA SER A 72 -16.05 -15.88 2.62
C SER A 72 -15.42 -15.54 3.99
N ARG A 73 -14.54 -16.41 4.51
CA ARG A 73 -13.78 -16.19 5.75
C ARG A 73 -12.33 -15.83 5.50
N THR A 74 -11.97 -15.54 4.25
CA THR A 74 -10.64 -15.13 3.81
C THR A 74 -10.59 -13.62 3.67
N LEU A 75 -9.56 -12.99 4.23
CA LEU A 75 -9.24 -11.59 4.03
C LEU A 75 -7.93 -11.48 3.25
N ALA A 76 -7.99 -10.92 2.06
CA ALA A 76 -6.83 -10.75 1.20
C ALA A 76 -6.25 -9.34 1.28
N PHE A 77 -4.93 -9.28 1.35
CA PHE A 77 -4.13 -8.05 1.42
C PHE A 77 -3.40 -7.84 0.09
N GLY A 78 -3.77 -6.80 -0.63
CA GLY A 78 -3.02 -6.31 -1.79
C GLY A 78 -2.23 -5.07 -1.39
N ILE A 79 -0.93 -5.09 -1.60
CA ILE A 79 -0.02 -4.01 -1.17
C ILE A 79 0.79 -3.55 -2.38
N GLU A 80 0.68 -2.26 -2.70
CA GLU A 80 1.44 -1.64 -3.78
C GLU A 80 2.02 -0.31 -3.32
N SER A 81 3.22 0.04 -3.83
CA SER A 81 3.84 1.32 -3.58
C SER A 81 4.18 1.99 -4.90
N GLY A 82 4.16 3.30 -4.92
CA GLY A 82 4.50 4.05 -6.11
C GLY A 82 4.56 5.54 -5.88
N LEU A 83 4.85 6.27 -6.92
CA LEU A 83 5.06 7.72 -6.86
C LEU A 83 3.76 8.47 -7.19
N ILE A 84 3.52 9.53 -6.44
CA ILE A 84 2.49 10.50 -6.74
C ILE A 84 3.14 11.86 -7.03
N GLU A 85 2.63 12.53 -8.04
CA GLU A 85 3.06 13.88 -8.36
C GLU A 85 2.28 14.89 -7.51
N VAL A 86 3.00 15.82 -6.90
CA VAL A 86 2.41 16.96 -6.21
C VAL A 86 2.69 18.21 -7.04
N PRO A 87 1.66 18.88 -7.55
CA PRO A 87 1.81 20.11 -8.34
C PRO A 87 2.57 21.18 -7.57
N ARG A 88 3.32 22.00 -8.29
CA ARG A 88 3.99 23.20 -7.74
C ARG A 88 3.14 24.44 -7.99
N GLU A 89 3.14 25.33 -7.03
CA GLU A 89 2.45 26.63 -7.16
C GLU A 89 3.27 27.67 -7.93
N SER A 90 4.59 27.45 -8.13
CA SER A 90 5.50 28.43 -8.72
C SER A 90 6.14 27.93 -10.00
N THR A 91 6.24 28.84 -10.99
CA THR A 91 6.91 28.63 -12.28
C THR A 91 8.45 28.66 -12.20
N GLU A 92 9.03 28.95 -11.04
CA GLU A 92 10.48 29.15 -10.89
C GLU A 92 11.33 27.87 -10.94
N HIS A 93 10.72 26.68 -10.75
CA HIS A 93 11.44 25.43 -10.87
C HIS A 93 10.65 24.41 -11.72
N LYS A 94 11.21 24.04 -12.86
CA LYS A 94 10.60 23.17 -13.88
C LYS A 94 10.40 21.69 -13.49
N LEU A 95 10.88 21.24 -12.33
CA LEU A 95 10.80 19.83 -11.96
C LEU A 95 9.61 19.56 -11.03
N ALA A 96 8.74 18.63 -11.42
CA ALA A 96 7.68 18.11 -10.57
C ALA A 96 8.23 17.53 -9.25
N ARG A 97 7.43 17.60 -8.19
CA ARG A 97 7.75 16.93 -6.91
C ARG A 97 7.05 15.59 -6.86
N TYR A 98 7.82 14.55 -6.61
CA TYR A 98 7.29 13.20 -6.46
C TYR A 98 7.38 12.74 -5.01
N PHE A 99 6.32 12.09 -4.56
CA PHE A 99 6.22 11.50 -3.23
C PHE A 99 6.00 10.00 -3.38
N ASP A 100 6.70 9.20 -2.58
CA ASP A 100 6.42 7.77 -2.47
C ASP A 100 5.29 7.55 -1.47
N VAL A 101 4.35 6.66 -1.81
CA VAL A 101 3.20 6.26 -1.00
C VAL A 101 2.96 4.77 -1.13
N CYS A 102 2.56 4.14 -0.02
CA CYS A 102 2.06 2.77 -0.02
C CYS A 102 0.54 2.76 0.05
N VAL A 103 -0.09 1.96 -0.78
CA VAL A 103 -1.52 1.69 -0.76
C VAL A 103 -1.75 0.23 -0.39
N VAL A 104 -2.66 0.01 0.55
CA VAL A 104 -3.15 -1.31 0.93
C VAL A 104 -4.62 -1.43 0.55
N ALA A 105 -4.96 -2.51 -0.12
CA ALA A 105 -6.34 -2.92 -0.37
C ALA A 105 -6.64 -4.20 0.41
N LEU A 106 -7.75 -4.22 1.15
CA LEU A 106 -8.27 -5.41 1.81
C LEU A 106 -9.52 -5.88 1.09
N TYR A 107 -9.59 -7.17 0.76
CA TYR A 107 -10.70 -7.75 0.02
C TYR A 107 -11.16 -9.08 0.64
N ASP A 108 -12.48 -9.25 0.80
CA ASP A 108 -13.10 -10.44 1.40
C ASP A 108 -14.02 -11.22 0.45
N GLY A 109 -13.95 -10.92 -0.84
CA GLY A 109 -14.82 -11.48 -1.86
C GLY A 109 -16.01 -10.61 -2.24
N GLY A 110 -16.45 -9.72 -1.36
CA GLY A 110 -17.59 -8.81 -1.60
C GLY A 110 -17.24 -7.35 -1.39
N HIS A 111 -16.52 -7.03 -0.34
CA HIS A 111 -16.21 -5.67 0.07
C HIS A 111 -14.71 -5.39 0.01
N MET A 112 -14.38 -4.18 -0.45
CA MET A 112 -12.98 -3.73 -0.53
C MET A 112 -12.80 -2.43 0.23
N THR A 113 -11.82 -2.41 1.14
CA THR A 113 -11.39 -1.19 1.83
C THR A 113 -9.97 -0.81 1.40
N LEU A 114 -9.63 0.46 1.52
CA LEU A 114 -8.35 1.01 1.13
C LEU A 114 -7.72 1.78 2.29
N GLY A 115 -6.40 1.72 2.38
CA GLY A 115 -5.62 2.53 3.28
C GLY A 115 -4.36 3.04 2.60
N LEU A 116 -3.97 4.25 2.93
CA LEU A 116 -2.76 4.89 2.45
C LEU A 116 -1.79 5.10 3.61
N SER A 117 -0.50 4.98 3.33
CA SER A 117 0.55 5.37 4.26
C SER A 117 0.70 6.89 4.33
N CYS A 118 1.57 7.38 5.21
CA CYS A 118 2.18 8.68 4.99
C CYS A 118 2.89 8.68 3.63
N ALA A 119 2.94 9.85 2.97
CA ALA A 119 3.74 10.05 1.78
C ALA A 119 4.98 10.86 2.13
N PHE A 120 6.11 10.59 1.48
CA PHE A 120 7.34 11.34 1.67
C PHE A 120 7.95 11.74 0.33
N GLN A 121 8.48 12.96 0.28
CA GLN A 121 9.10 13.49 -0.93
C GLN A 121 10.40 12.73 -1.24
N ILE A 122 10.53 12.27 -2.48
CA ILE A 122 11.78 11.69 -2.95
C ILE A 122 12.74 12.78 -3.46
N PRO A 123 14.06 12.59 -3.31
CA PRO A 123 15.06 13.53 -3.84
C PRO A 123 14.90 13.75 -5.35
N PRO A 124 15.06 15.00 -5.84
CA PRO A 124 14.95 15.30 -7.28
C PRO A 124 15.90 14.46 -8.15
N ALA A 125 17.10 14.14 -7.66
CA ALA A 125 18.06 13.30 -8.38
C ALA A 125 17.56 11.86 -8.60
N ILE A 126 16.78 11.30 -7.65
CA ILE A 126 16.13 9.99 -7.79
C ILE A 126 14.94 10.11 -8.73
N ALA A 127 14.09 11.13 -8.54
CA ALA A 127 12.94 11.37 -9.40
C ALA A 127 13.33 11.49 -10.89
N ALA A 128 14.42 12.21 -11.18
CA ALA A 128 14.92 12.36 -12.53
C ALA A 128 15.31 11.03 -13.20
N LYS A 129 15.79 10.06 -12.43
CA LYS A 129 16.15 8.73 -12.96
C LYS A 129 14.93 7.82 -13.16
N VAL A 130 13.97 7.87 -12.23
CA VAL A 130 12.71 7.12 -12.36
C VAL A 130 11.89 7.63 -13.54
N MET A 131 11.87 8.95 -13.75
CA MET A 131 11.06 9.61 -14.79
C MET A 131 11.80 9.80 -16.11
N GLY A 132 13.10 9.46 -16.15
CA GLY A 132 13.94 9.58 -17.35
C GLY A 132 13.73 8.42 -18.33
N ASP A 133 14.44 8.50 -19.46
CA ASP A 133 14.33 7.54 -20.56
C ASP A 133 14.70 6.09 -20.17
N GLU A 134 15.55 5.91 -19.18
CA GLU A 134 15.97 4.59 -18.67
C GLU A 134 14.88 3.91 -17.81
N ALA A 135 13.85 4.65 -17.40
CA ALA A 135 12.70 4.17 -16.64
C ALA A 135 13.05 3.23 -15.47
N MET A 136 14.04 3.61 -14.68
CA MET A 136 14.54 2.84 -13.52
C MET A 136 13.46 2.65 -12.47
N ASP A 137 13.44 1.50 -11.80
CA ASP A 137 12.67 1.37 -10.57
C ASP A 137 13.29 2.23 -9.44
N LEU A 138 12.52 2.41 -8.36
CA LEU A 138 12.95 3.28 -7.26
C LEU A 138 14.24 2.78 -6.57
N SER A 139 14.47 1.47 -6.51
CA SER A 139 15.67 0.90 -5.90
C SER A 139 16.91 1.15 -6.77
N GLU A 140 16.79 0.90 -8.07
CA GLU A 140 17.82 1.17 -9.06
C GLU A 140 18.18 2.66 -9.11
N ALA A 141 17.17 3.52 -9.18
CA ALA A 141 17.33 4.97 -9.18
C ALA A 141 18.01 5.49 -7.90
N THR A 142 17.71 4.88 -6.76
CA THR A 142 18.32 5.22 -5.46
C THR A 142 19.81 4.92 -5.45
N VAL A 143 20.22 3.76 -5.98
CA VAL A 143 21.64 3.38 -6.11
C VAL A 143 22.34 4.29 -7.12
N ALA A 144 21.75 4.46 -8.30
CA ALA A 144 22.31 5.29 -9.37
C ALA A 144 22.45 6.77 -8.98
N ALA A 145 21.63 7.25 -8.05
CA ALA A 145 21.74 8.60 -7.48
C ALA A 145 22.67 8.68 -6.25
N GLY A 146 23.32 7.58 -5.84
CA GLY A 146 24.28 7.55 -4.75
C GLY A 146 23.70 7.59 -3.33
N TYR A 147 22.40 7.35 -3.15
CA TYR A 147 21.72 7.33 -1.83
C TYR A 147 21.82 5.97 -1.14
N SER A 148 22.14 4.92 -1.86
CA SER A 148 22.38 3.56 -1.33
C SER A 148 23.42 2.85 -2.19
N LYS A 149 24.12 1.89 -1.57
CA LYS A 149 24.96 0.91 -2.28
C LYS A 149 24.24 -0.42 -2.50
N ASP A 150 23.06 -0.59 -1.90
CA ASP A 150 22.27 -1.81 -1.91
C ASP A 150 21.09 -1.67 -2.88
N GLY A 151 21.11 -2.44 -3.97
CA GLY A 151 20.04 -2.48 -4.95
C GLY A 151 18.75 -3.17 -4.45
N ALA A 152 18.83 -3.89 -3.33
CA ALA A 152 17.69 -4.61 -2.75
C ALA A 152 16.97 -3.82 -1.63
N ILE A 153 17.07 -2.49 -1.64
CA ILE A 153 16.44 -1.65 -0.58
C ILE A 153 14.94 -1.88 -0.44
N GLY A 154 14.27 -2.24 -1.53
CA GLY A 154 12.83 -2.50 -1.54
C GLY A 154 12.37 -3.69 -0.69
N SER A 155 13.27 -4.66 -0.41
CA SER A 155 13.03 -5.80 0.48
C SER A 155 13.58 -5.59 1.89
N LYS A 156 14.07 -4.39 2.19
CA LYS A 156 14.64 -3.98 3.48
C LYS A 156 13.98 -2.69 3.98
N GLY A 157 14.76 -1.73 4.45
CA GLY A 157 14.27 -0.45 4.97
C GLY A 157 13.61 0.49 3.96
N GLY A 158 13.77 0.23 2.66
CA GLY A 158 13.28 1.09 1.59
C GLY A 158 14.07 2.39 1.46
N LEU A 159 13.69 3.21 0.46
CA LEU A 159 14.27 4.54 0.30
C LEU A 159 14.05 5.41 1.56
N ILE A 160 12.87 5.33 2.18
CA ILE A 160 12.58 6.06 3.41
C ILE A 160 13.57 5.70 4.53
N GLY A 161 13.94 4.42 4.64
CA GLY A 161 14.96 3.98 5.60
C GLY A 161 16.32 4.63 5.33
N ALA A 162 16.74 4.71 4.09
CA ALA A 162 17.97 5.39 3.70
C ALA A 162 17.92 6.89 4.01
N LEU A 163 16.85 7.58 3.62
CA LEU A 163 16.69 9.03 3.83
C LEU A 163 16.56 9.40 5.31
N THR A 164 15.95 8.56 6.12
CA THR A 164 15.71 8.82 7.55
C THR A 164 16.79 8.23 8.46
N ARG A 165 17.83 7.60 7.91
CA ARG A 165 18.85 6.87 8.67
C ARG A 165 18.24 5.78 9.56
N GLY A 166 17.25 5.05 9.02
CA GLY A 166 16.55 3.97 9.71
C GLY A 166 15.50 4.39 10.73
N ARG A 167 15.20 5.70 10.92
CA ARG A 167 14.18 6.16 11.88
C ARG A 167 12.77 5.78 11.47
N VAL A 168 12.52 5.70 10.16
CA VAL A 168 11.28 5.19 9.57
C VAL A 168 11.68 4.25 8.46
N THR A 169 11.11 3.06 8.44
CA THR A 169 11.40 2.03 7.44
C THR A 169 10.22 1.79 6.51
N ARG A 170 10.46 1.04 5.43
CA ARG A 170 9.38 0.59 4.54
C ARG A 170 8.33 -0.23 5.29
N ARG A 171 8.74 -1.00 6.29
CA ARG A 171 7.83 -1.74 7.17
C ARG A 171 6.89 -0.79 7.92
N ASP A 172 7.44 0.26 8.52
CA ASP A 172 6.67 1.18 9.37
C ASP A 172 5.58 1.90 8.58
N TYR A 173 5.89 2.45 7.40
CA TYR A 173 4.85 3.11 6.61
C TYR A 173 3.87 2.12 5.95
N THR A 174 4.28 0.88 5.67
CA THR A 174 3.35 -0.17 5.24
C THR A 174 2.37 -0.53 6.35
N ILE A 175 2.82 -0.65 7.61
CA ILE A 175 1.97 -0.84 8.79
C ILE A 175 0.91 0.27 8.89
N GLN A 176 1.28 1.52 8.66
CA GLN A 176 0.31 2.63 8.66
C GLN A 176 -0.79 2.42 7.61
N ALA A 177 -0.42 2.08 6.38
CA ALA A 177 -1.39 1.83 5.31
C ALA A 177 -2.34 0.65 5.64
N ILE A 178 -1.82 -0.41 6.26
CA ILE A 178 -2.62 -1.56 6.71
C ILE A 178 -3.64 -1.11 7.75
N ARG A 179 -3.22 -0.37 8.78
CA ARG A 179 -4.10 0.14 9.83
C ARG A 179 -5.19 1.05 9.25
N MET A 180 -4.84 1.93 8.31
CA MET A 180 -5.82 2.78 7.62
C MET A 180 -6.85 1.97 6.81
N ALA A 181 -6.43 0.88 6.17
CA ALA A 181 -7.35 0.00 5.45
C ALA A 181 -8.29 -0.78 6.38
N LEU A 182 -7.88 -1.06 7.62
CA LEU A 182 -8.67 -1.77 8.62
C LEU A 182 -9.71 -0.87 9.30
N THR A 183 -9.59 0.46 9.28
CA THR A 183 -10.50 1.38 9.97
C THR A 183 -11.98 1.19 9.61
N GLU A 184 -12.30 0.88 8.38
CA GLU A 184 -13.68 0.62 7.95
C GLU A 184 -14.19 -0.79 8.29
N ARG A 185 -13.28 -1.67 8.70
CA ARG A 185 -13.59 -3.06 9.08
C ARG A 185 -13.82 -3.24 10.56
N GLU A 186 -13.42 -2.28 11.38
CA GLU A 186 -13.70 -2.31 12.80
C GLU A 186 -15.20 -2.23 13.08
N PRO A 187 -15.73 -3.02 14.02
CA PRO A 187 -17.13 -2.97 14.42
C PRO A 187 -17.52 -1.55 14.89
N ARG A 188 -18.67 -1.06 14.44
CA ARG A 188 -19.15 0.29 14.80
C ARG A 188 -19.32 0.50 16.31
N ALA A 189 -19.63 -0.54 17.05
CA ALA A 189 -19.78 -0.49 18.49
C ALA A 189 -18.47 -0.11 19.21
N SER A 190 -17.31 -0.46 18.66
CA SER A 190 -16.01 -0.08 19.21
C SER A 190 -15.64 1.38 18.95
N ARG A 191 -16.33 2.06 18.03
CA ARG A 191 -16.09 3.47 17.67
C ARG A 191 -16.86 4.47 18.51
N GLY A 192 -17.70 4.04 19.44
CA GLY A 192 -18.55 4.94 20.25
C GLY A 192 -19.54 5.77 19.42
N LEU A 193 -19.74 5.41 18.15
CA LEU A 193 -20.67 6.10 17.25
C LEU A 193 -22.04 5.42 17.31
N PRO A 194 -23.16 6.20 17.41
CA PRO A 194 -24.49 5.63 17.38
C PRO A 194 -24.71 4.87 16.06
N ALA A 195 -25.46 3.76 16.14
CA ALA A 195 -25.86 2.92 14.99
C ALA A 195 -26.87 3.66 14.11
N ALA A 196 -26.51 4.80 13.56
CA ALA A 196 -27.37 5.62 12.71
C ALA A 196 -26.93 5.55 11.26
N SER A 197 -27.73 4.82 10.47
CA SER A 197 -28.19 5.15 9.13
C SER A 197 -27.17 5.71 8.13
N LEU A 198 -26.42 4.79 7.49
CA LEU A 198 -25.96 5.03 6.13
C LEU A 198 -26.78 4.17 5.15
N ARG A 199 -28.10 4.39 5.17
CA ARG A 199 -28.97 4.07 4.03
C ARG A 199 -29.28 5.38 3.35
N ASN A 200 -28.97 5.45 2.06
CA ASN A 200 -29.36 6.49 1.11
C ASN A 200 -28.58 7.81 1.17
N THR A 201 -27.45 7.86 0.48
CA THR A 201 -27.06 9.06 -0.28
C THR A 201 -26.23 8.65 -1.51
N VAL A 202 -26.80 7.79 -2.35
CA VAL A 202 -26.36 7.64 -3.75
C VAL A 202 -27.63 7.48 -4.58
N ALA A 203 -28.37 8.56 -4.71
CA ALA A 203 -29.38 8.75 -5.74
C ALA A 203 -29.69 10.25 -5.77
N ALA A 204 -29.03 10.97 -6.61
CA ALA A 204 -29.47 12.20 -7.29
C ALA A 204 -28.25 13.06 -7.68
N THR A 205 -27.61 12.75 -8.79
CA THR A 205 -27.01 13.76 -9.68
C THR A 205 -26.88 13.15 -11.07
N GLU A 206 -28.04 12.89 -11.69
CA GLU A 206 -28.20 12.87 -13.13
C GLU A 206 -29.42 13.73 -13.41
N ALA A 207 -29.18 14.98 -13.77
CA ALA A 207 -30.05 15.84 -14.55
C ALA A 207 -29.20 17.01 -15.09
#